data_d25c65401b3b80677e0b72fde32ce294
#
_entry.id   d25c65401b3b80677e0b72fde32ce294
#
_cell.length_a   1.000
_cell.length_b   1.000
_cell.length_c   1.000
_cell.angle_alpha   90.00
_cell.angle_beta   90.00
_cell.angle_gamma   90.00
#
_symmetry.space_group_name_H-M   'P 1'
#
loop_
_entity.id
_entity.type
_entity.pdbx_description
1 polymer ?
#
loop_
_entity_poly.entity_id
_entity_poly.type
_entity_poly.pdbx_seq_one_letter_code
_entity_poly.pdbx_strand_id
1 'polypeptide(L)'
;GSMQASLFDKDALVSTQNLPLGVLRLRELIAHEKLTQQGAQNLIAELIDNELVTYRKMYLKDREVKNLIAIGEPILTLYYKMDEGRRSEQITIQDFNRFYEHLKGMTLAQTEDFFDVNEEYASLLFPAAAMYKRMLEITGAEVIWVPGIHMTDGMAAEYAEDKKLIRFHHSFENDIIVTSRNMAKRYKCHMPHIQNVEEAALKVFDSLKKYHGLGQRERLLLQI
;
A
#
# COMPACT_ATOMS: atom_id res chain seq x y z
N GLY A 1 -3.49 -12.94 -1.42
CA GLY A 1 -2.72 -11.71 -1.40
C GLY A 1 -3.58 -10.49 -1.67
N SER A 2 -3.11 -9.38 -1.18
CA SER A 2 -3.74 -8.06 -1.32
C SER A 2 -2.66 -6.99 -1.41
N MET A 3 -3.02 -5.83 -1.91
CA MET A 3 -2.21 -4.62 -1.90
C MET A 3 -2.81 -3.64 -0.90
N GLN A 4 -2.03 -3.10 -0.01
CA GLN A 4 -2.42 -2.00 0.85
C GLN A 4 -1.95 -0.68 0.25
N ALA A 5 -2.86 0.26 0.07
CA ALA A 5 -2.55 1.61 -0.40
C ALA A 5 -2.87 2.62 0.70
N SER A 6 -1.84 3.30 1.18
CA SER A 6 -1.95 4.35 2.21
C SER A 6 -1.57 5.69 1.60
N LEU A 7 -2.42 6.69 1.79
CA LEU A 7 -2.21 8.04 1.33
C LEU A 7 -1.86 8.93 2.52
N PHE A 8 -0.74 9.62 2.43
CA PHE A 8 -0.29 10.59 3.42
C PHE A 8 -0.28 12.00 2.83
N ASP A 9 -0.62 12.97 3.65
CA ASP A 9 -0.39 14.39 3.38
C ASP A 9 0.60 14.88 4.44
N LYS A 10 1.85 15.14 4.03
CA LYS A 10 3.00 15.32 4.91
C LYS A 10 3.13 14.07 5.81
N ASP A 11 3.06 14.24 7.14
CA ASP A 11 3.22 13.16 8.11
C ASP A 11 1.87 12.58 8.59
N ALA A 12 0.74 13.05 8.04
CA ALA A 12 -0.58 12.62 8.45
C ALA A 12 -1.19 11.60 7.50
N LEU A 13 -1.68 10.49 8.02
CA LEU A 13 -2.46 9.53 7.26
C LEU A 13 -3.79 10.16 6.83
N VAL A 14 -4.03 10.18 5.52
CA VAL A 14 -5.30 10.64 4.94
C VAL A 14 -6.26 9.49 4.76
N SER A 15 -5.77 8.37 4.23
CA SER A 15 -6.57 7.15 4.05
C SER A 15 -5.65 5.94 3.93
N THR A 16 -6.13 4.79 4.36
CA THR A 16 -5.53 3.50 4.05
C THR A 16 -6.61 2.54 3.56
N GLN A 17 -6.30 1.78 2.52
CA GLN A 17 -7.22 0.83 1.91
C GLN A 17 -6.50 -0.47 1.58
N ASN A 18 -7.15 -1.57 1.90
CA ASN A 18 -6.73 -2.88 1.45
C ASN A 18 -7.49 -3.21 0.16
N LEU A 19 -6.76 -3.33 -0.94
CA LEU A 19 -7.30 -3.67 -2.24
C LEU A 19 -7.09 -5.18 -2.49
N PRO A 20 -8.08 -5.90 -3.01
CA PRO A 20 -7.97 -7.33 -3.29
C PRO A 20 -7.08 -7.63 -4.51
N LEU A 21 -6.03 -6.83 -4.67
CA LEU A 21 -4.99 -6.93 -5.70
C LEU A 21 -3.74 -7.54 -5.08
N GLY A 22 -3.49 -8.81 -5.34
CA GLY A 22 -2.25 -9.47 -4.93
C GLY A 22 -1.67 -10.22 -6.12
N VAL A 23 -0.35 -10.18 -6.28
CA VAL A 23 0.34 -10.79 -7.43
C VAL A 23 0.03 -12.28 -7.58
N LEU A 24 0.00 -13.03 -6.48
CA LEU A 24 -0.42 -14.45 -6.47
C LEU A 24 -1.86 -14.62 -6.95
N ARG A 25 -2.77 -13.79 -6.47
CA ARG A 25 -4.19 -13.85 -6.87
C ARG A 25 -4.35 -13.52 -8.34
N LEU A 26 -3.67 -12.50 -8.85
CA LEU A 26 -3.69 -12.17 -10.28
C LEU A 26 -3.16 -13.32 -11.12
N ARG A 27 -2.03 -13.92 -10.73
CA ARG A 27 -1.47 -15.10 -11.39
C ARG A 27 -2.48 -16.27 -11.42
N GLU A 28 -3.08 -16.59 -10.29
CA GLU A 28 -4.05 -17.69 -10.19
C GLU A 28 -5.28 -17.48 -11.07
N LEU A 29 -5.81 -16.25 -11.12
CA LEU A 29 -6.96 -15.92 -11.96
C LEU A 29 -6.68 -16.15 -13.45
N ILE A 30 -5.45 -15.91 -13.92
CA ILE A 30 -5.07 -16.10 -15.31
C ILE A 30 -4.60 -17.53 -15.60
N ALA A 31 -4.10 -18.27 -14.62
CA ALA A 31 -3.54 -19.61 -14.80
C ALA A 31 -4.59 -20.64 -15.26
N HIS A 32 -5.86 -20.42 -14.91
CA HIS A 32 -6.97 -21.29 -15.31
C HIS A 32 -7.52 -20.99 -16.71
N GLU A 33 -7.10 -19.87 -17.29
CA GLU A 33 -7.57 -19.41 -18.60
C GLU A 33 -6.57 -19.81 -19.70
N LYS A 34 -7.09 -20.36 -20.81
CA LYS A 34 -6.27 -20.69 -21.99
C LYS A 34 -6.02 -19.43 -22.83
N LEU A 35 -5.22 -18.51 -22.27
CA LEU A 35 -4.95 -17.22 -22.91
C LEU A 35 -3.59 -17.21 -23.62
N THR A 36 -3.50 -16.41 -24.67
CA THR A 36 -2.19 -15.99 -25.19
C THR A 36 -1.51 -15.06 -24.17
N GLN A 37 -0.21 -14.88 -24.29
CA GLN A 37 0.53 -13.92 -23.43
C GLN A 37 -0.15 -12.54 -23.42
N GLN A 38 -0.50 -12.01 -24.57
CA GLN A 38 -1.19 -10.71 -24.70
C GLN A 38 -2.57 -10.74 -24.04
N GLY A 39 -3.31 -11.85 -24.17
CA GLY A 39 -4.61 -12.01 -23.51
C GLY A 39 -4.50 -11.99 -21.99
N ALA A 40 -3.51 -12.70 -21.44
CA ALA A 40 -3.22 -12.69 -20.00
C ALA A 40 -2.83 -11.28 -19.50
N GLN A 41 -1.98 -10.57 -20.23
CA GLN A 41 -1.58 -9.20 -19.89
C GLN A 41 -2.76 -8.23 -19.90
N ASN A 42 -3.65 -8.34 -20.88
CA ASN A 42 -4.85 -7.50 -20.97
C ASN A 42 -5.82 -7.81 -19.80
N LEU A 43 -6.02 -9.07 -19.46
CA LEU A 43 -6.88 -9.46 -18.33
C LEU A 43 -6.31 -8.96 -16.99
N ILE A 44 -4.99 -9.06 -16.78
CA ILE A 44 -4.34 -8.47 -15.59
C ILE A 44 -4.61 -6.97 -15.52
N ALA A 45 -4.43 -6.24 -16.61
CA ALA A 45 -4.67 -4.81 -16.66
C ALA A 45 -6.13 -4.46 -16.32
N GLU A 46 -7.09 -5.19 -16.88
CA GLU A 46 -8.52 -5.00 -16.60
C GLU A 46 -8.87 -5.26 -15.14
N LEU A 47 -8.36 -6.35 -14.56
CA LEU A 47 -8.60 -6.68 -13.15
C LEU A 47 -8.05 -5.60 -12.21
N ILE A 48 -6.85 -5.08 -12.52
CA ILE A 48 -6.26 -3.99 -11.75
C ILE A 48 -7.08 -2.71 -11.91
N ASP A 49 -7.48 -2.35 -13.13
CA ASP A 49 -8.23 -1.13 -13.41
C ASP A 49 -9.58 -1.12 -12.70
N ASN A 50 -10.28 -2.23 -12.66
CA ASN A 50 -11.59 -2.35 -11.98
C ASN A 50 -11.49 -1.99 -10.49
N GLU A 51 -10.45 -2.47 -9.81
CA GLU A 51 -10.22 -2.15 -8.39
C GLU A 51 -9.75 -0.70 -8.20
N LEU A 52 -8.83 -0.22 -9.06
CA LEU A 52 -8.23 1.09 -8.93
C LEU A 52 -9.17 2.25 -9.33
N VAL A 53 -10.14 2.04 -10.21
CA VAL A 53 -11.16 3.06 -10.53
C VAL A 53 -11.93 3.47 -9.28
N THR A 54 -12.32 2.50 -8.46
CA THR A 54 -13.01 2.77 -7.20
C THR A 54 -12.09 3.49 -6.21
N TYR A 55 -10.84 3.04 -6.07
CA TYR A 55 -9.85 3.68 -5.23
C TYR A 55 -9.62 5.14 -5.62
N ARG A 56 -9.41 5.42 -6.91
CA ARG A 56 -9.23 6.78 -7.43
C ARG A 56 -10.39 7.70 -7.09
N LYS A 57 -11.63 7.26 -7.39
CA LYS A 57 -12.83 8.06 -7.17
C LYS A 57 -13.09 8.37 -5.70
N MET A 58 -12.82 7.42 -4.82
CA MET A 58 -13.18 7.53 -3.39
C MET A 58 -12.08 8.19 -2.56
N TYR A 59 -10.82 7.90 -2.84
CA TYR A 59 -9.71 8.24 -1.96
C TYR A 59 -8.72 9.23 -2.55
N LEU A 60 -8.33 9.10 -3.82
CA LEU A 60 -7.44 10.06 -4.47
C LEU A 60 -8.19 11.34 -4.84
N LYS A 61 -9.37 11.23 -5.45
CA LYS A 61 -10.13 12.37 -5.97
C LYS A 61 -9.24 13.26 -6.86
N ASP A 62 -9.15 14.56 -6.54
CA ASP A 62 -8.36 15.56 -7.25
C ASP A 62 -7.00 15.84 -6.60
N ARG A 63 -6.51 14.91 -5.75
CA ARG A 63 -5.23 15.07 -5.06
C ARG A 63 -4.08 14.77 -5.99
N GLU A 64 -3.09 15.64 -6.00
CA GLU A 64 -1.80 15.38 -6.62
C GLU A 64 -0.94 14.51 -5.71
N VAL A 65 -0.45 13.40 -6.23
CA VAL A 65 0.49 12.52 -5.54
C VAL A 65 1.80 12.57 -6.32
N LYS A 66 2.83 13.20 -5.75
CA LYS A 66 4.13 13.35 -6.42
C LYS A 66 5.03 12.14 -6.27
N ASN A 67 4.92 11.44 -5.15
CA ASN A 67 5.79 10.33 -4.78
C ASN A 67 4.96 9.08 -4.49
N LEU A 68 5.40 7.95 -5.00
CA LEU A 68 4.91 6.62 -4.65
C LEU A 68 6.00 5.90 -3.87
N ILE A 69 5.72 5.49 -2.63
CA ILE A 69 6.62 4.64 -1.85
C ILE A 69 6.14 3.20 -2.03
N ALA A 70 7.00 2.35 -2.57
CA ALA A 70 6.69 0.95 -2.87
C ALA A 70 7.47 0.01 -1.95
N ILE A 71 6.74 -0.86 -1.27
CA ILE A 71 7.28 -1.83 -0.32
C ILE A 71 6.81 -3.23 -0.70
N GLY A 72 7.71 -4.19 -0.65
CA GLY A 72 7.43 -5.61 -0.92
C GLY A 72 8.50 -6.26 -1.78
N GLU A 73 8.57 -7.59 -1.72
CA GLU A 73 9.59 -8.38 -2.40
C GLU A 73 9.60 -8.19 -3.93
N PRO A 74 8.43 -8.23 -4.63
CA PRO A 74 8.45 -8.11 -6.09
C PRO A 74 9.01 -6.77 -6.60
N ILE A 75 8.72 -5.65 -5.90
CA ILE A 75 9.28 -4.35 -6.33
C ILE A 75 10.79 -4.27 -6.09
N LEU A 76 11.29 -4.88 -5.04
CA LEU A 76 12.73 -4.96 -4.80
C LEU A 76 13.44 -5.73 -5.91
N THR A 77 12.88 -6.86 -6.34
CA THR A 77 13.43 -7.64 -7.45
C THR A 77 13.46 -6.83 -8.75
N LEU A 78 12.37 -6.12 -9.07
CA LEU A 78 12.32 -5.23 -10.22
C LEU A 78 13.34 -4.11 -10.11
N TYR A 79 13.42 -3.47 -8.94
CA TYR A 79 14.33 -2.37 -8.65
C TYR A 79 15.79 -2.76 -8.83
N TYR A 80 16.23 -3.89 -8.28
CA TYR A 80 17.61 -4.33 -8.39
C TYR A 80 18.05 -4.57 -9.84
N LYS A 81 17.13 -5.02 -10.70
CA LYS A 81 17.42 -5.17 -12.15
C LYS A 81 17.42 -3.83 -12.89
N MET A 82 16.71 -2.83 -12.41
CA MET A 82 16.67 -1.49 -13.00
C MET A 82 17.85 -0.63 -12.59
N ASP A 83 18.31 -0.78 -11.34
CA ASP A 83 19.28 0.13 -10.72
C ASP A 83 20.72 -0.08 -11.24
N GLU A 84 21.05 -1.29 -11.75
CA GLU A 84 22.38 -1.65 -12.29
C GLU A 84 23.57 -1.06 -11.49
N GLY A 85 23.41 -0.95 -10.15
CA GLY A 85 24.45 -0.43 -9.24
C GLY A 85 24.45 1.08 -9.03
N ARG A 86 23.43 1.81 -9.47
CA ARG A 86 23.31 3.28 -9.25
C ARG A 86 23.04 3.65 -7.79
N ARG A 87 22.55 2.72 -6.97
CA ARG A 87 22.22 2.88 -5.54
C ARG A 87 21.28 4.05 -5.25
N SER A 88 20.40 4.36 -6.19
CA SER A 88 19.37 5.37 -6.01
C SER A 88 18.11 4.70 -5.49
N GLU A 89 17.64 5.03 -4.30
CA GLU A 89 16.37 4.50 -3.77
C GLU A 89 15.14 4.97 -4.58
N GLN A 90 15.36 5.62 -5.72
CA GLN A 90 14.34 6.23 -6.56
C GLN A 90 14.37 5.66 -7.98
N ILE A 91 13.19 5.40 -8.51
CA ILE A 91 12.95 5.05 -9.90
C ILE A 91 12.11 6.17 -10.52
N THR A 92 12.60 6.78 -11.60
CA THR A 92 11.79 7.76 -12.35
C THR A 92 10.67 7.05 -13.12
N ILE A 93 9.57 7.76 -13.39
CA ILE A 93 8.48 7.20 -14.20
C ILE A 93 8.96 6.81 -15.60
N GLN A 94 9.94 7.54 -16.19
CA GLN A 94 10.49 7.23 -17.50
C GLN A 94 11.26 5.92 -17.49
N ASP A 95 12.13 5.70 -16.50
CA ASP A 95 12.90 4.46 -16.35
C ASP A 95 11.99 3.28 -16.08
N PHE A 96 10.99 3.45 -15.18
CA PHE A 96 10.00 2.42 -14.89
C PHE A 96 9.19 2.04 -16.14
N ASN A 97 8.72 3.01 -16.91
CA ASN A 97 7.95 2.75 -18.13
C ASN A 97 8.76 1.98 -19.17
N ARG A 98 10.03 2.36 -19.37
CA ARG A 98 10.95 1.66 -20.30
C ARG A 98 11.15 0.20 -19.86
N PHE A 99 11.38 0.00 -18.58
CA PHE A 99 11.55 -1.32 -18.00
C PHE A 99 10.27 -2.16 -18.08
N TYR A 100 9.11 -1.57 -17.80
CA TYR A 100 7.82 -2.23 -17.91
C TYR A 100 7.55 -2.74 -19.34
N GLU A 101 7.81 -1.92 -20.36
CA GLU A 101 7.62 -2.34 -21.76
C GLU A 101 8.61 -3.45 -22.14
N HIS A 102 9.82 -3.42 -21.62
CA HIS A 102 10.78 -4.50 -21.81
C HIS A 102 10.28 -5.80 -21.18
N LEU A 103 9.87 -5.78 -19.91
CA LEU A 103 9.33 -6.94 -19.21
C LEU A 103 8.06 -7.49 -19.89
N LYS A 104 7.19 -6.60 -20.36
CA LYS A 104 5.97 -6.95 -21.09
C LYS A 104 6.26 -7.75 -22.37
N GLY A 105 7.38 -7.49 -23.03
CA GLY A 105 7.81 -8.21 -24.23
C GLY A 105 8.45 -9.58 -23.97
N MET A 106 8.81 -9.89 -22.73
CA MET A 106 9.46 -11.15 -22.36
C MET A 106 8.47 -12.30 -22.26
N THR A 107 8.89 -13.48 -22.69
CA THR A 107 8.24 -14.74 -22.33
C THR A 107 8.56 -15.10 -20.87
N LEU A 108 7.82 -16.06 -20.30
CA LEU A 108 8.09 -16.53 -18.93
C LEU A 108 9.53 -17.05 -18.79
N ALA A 109 10.01 -17.90 -19.73
CA ALA A 109 11.37 -18.39 -19.72
C ALA A 109 12.43 -17.27 -19.83
N GLN A 110 12.18 -16.25 -20.66
CA GLN A 110 13.07 -15.08 -20.72
C GLN A 110 13.07 -14.28 -19.41
N THR A 111 11.92 -14.21 -18.71
CA THR A 111 11.83 -13.56 -17.40
C THR A 111 12.61 -14.34 -16.34
N GLU A 112 12.51 -15.68 -16.32
CA GLU A 112 13.31 -16.54 -15.45
C GLU A 112 14.82 -16.29 -15.64
N ASP A 113 15.29 -16.37 -16.87
CA ASP A 113 16.69 -16.15 -17.21
C ASP A 113 17.16 -14.72 -16.86
N PHE A 114 16.34 -13.71 -17.18
CA PHE A 114 16.68 -12.32 -16.96
C PHE A 114 16.82 -11.98 -15.48
N PHE A 115 15.91 -12.49 -14.64
CA PHE A 115 15.92 -12.21 -13.20
C PHE A 115 16.72 -13.22 -12.38
N ASP A 116 17.13 -14.33 -12.96
CA ASP A 116 17.78 -15.46 -12.28
C ASP A 116 16.92 -16.01 -11.15
N VAL A 117 15.66 -16.32 -11.47
CA VAL A 117 14.65 -16.82 -10.55
C VAL A 117 13.93 -18.04 -11.13
N ASN A 118 13.21 -18.79 -10.30
CA ASN A 118 12.42 -19.91 -10.80
C ASN A 118 11.12 -19.44 -11.49
N GLU A 119 10.50 -20.34 -12.26
CA GLU A 119 9.26 -20.10 -13.02
C GLU A 119 8.14 -19.53 -12.15
N GLU A 120 7.98 -20.11 -10.95
CA GLU A 120 6.93 -19.68 -10.04
C GLU A 120 7.07 -18.20 -9.67
N TYR A 121 8.27 -17.77 -9.31
CA TYR A 121 8.54 -16.38 -8.96
C TYR A 121 8.53 -15.46 -10.18
N ALA A 122 9.09 -15.88 -11.31
CA ALA A 122 9.06 -15.13 -12.58
C ALA A 122 7.63 -14.77 -12.99
N SER A 123 6.68 -15.71 -12.80
CA SER A 123 5.27 -15.51 -13.12
C SER A 123 4.58 -14.40 -12.31
N LEU A 124 5.17 -13.95 -11.20
CA LEU A 124 4.65 -12.88 -10.35
C LEU A 124 5.14 -11.49 -10.76
N LEU A 125 6.26 -11.40 -11.50
CA LEU A 125 6.95 -10.13 -11.75
C LEU A 125 6.18 -9.22 -12.70
N PHE A 126 5.60 -9.76 -13.78
CA PHE A 126 4.78 -8.94 -14.67
C PHE A 126 3.49 -8.43 -13.99
N PRO A 127 2.69 -9.26 -13.27
CA PRO A 127 1.57 -8.76 -12.48
C PRO A 127 1.96 -7.66 -11.48
N ALA A 128 3.10 -7.82 -10.81
CA ALA A 128 3.62 -6.80 -9.90
C ALA A 128 3.94 -5.50 -10.62
N ALA A 129 4.70 -5.56 -11.72
CA ALA A 129 5.03 -4.39 -12.52
C ALA A 129 3.78 -3.69 -13.06
N ALA A 130 2.77 -4.46 -13.50
CA ALA A 130 1.50 -3.93 -13.96
C ALA A 130 0.73 -3.17 -12.86
N MET A 131 0.74 -3.69 -11.62
CA MET A 131 0.13 -2.99 -10.47
C MET A 131 0.81 -1.63 -10.22
N TYR A 132 2.14 -1.56 -10.17
CA TYR A 132 2.86 -0.30 -9.98
C TYR A 132 2.67 0.65 -11.17
N LYS A 133 2.67 0.12 -12.39
CA LYS A 133 2.38 0.92 -13.59
C LYS A 133 1.01 1.62 -13.49
N ARG A 134 -0.03 0.88 -13.11
CA ARG A 134 -1.37 1.43 -12.94
C ARG A 134 -1.48 2.40 -11.78
N MET A 135 -0.79 2.12 -10.67
CA MET A 135 -0.70 3.06 -9.55
C MET A 135 -0.07 4.39 -9.97
N LEU A 136 1.01 4.38 -10.74
CA LEU A 136 1.63 5.60 -11.29
C LEU A 136 0.65 6.36 -12.17
N GLU A 137 -0.08 5.69 -13.05
CA GLU A 137 -1.04 6.31 -13.96
C GLU A 137 -2.22 6.98 -13.24
N ILE A 138 -2.77 6.34 -12.21
CA ILE A 138 -3.92 6.90 -11.48
C ILE A 138 -3.54 8.00 -10.50
N THR A 139 -2.31 7.96 -9.97
CA THR A 139 -1.80 8.94 -9.00
C THR A 139 -1.14 10.13 -9.65
N GLY A 140 -0.60 9.95 -10.85
CA GLY A 140 0.25 10.95 -11.51
C GLY A 140 1.63 11.12 -10.87
N ALA A 141 2.04 10.17 -10.00
CA ALA A 141 3.35 10.21 -9.35
C ALA A 141 4.49 10.15 -10.38
N GLU A 142 5.51 10.95 -10.14
CA GLU A 142 6.67 11.09 -11.04
C GLU A 142 7.82 10.17 -10.65
N VAL A 143 7.83 9.72 -9.40
CA VAL A 143 8.91 8.93 -8.79
C VAL A 143 8.35 7.82 -7.93
N ILE A 144 8.96 6.64 -8.03
CA ILE A 144 8.78 5.53 -7.08
C ILE A 144 9.99 5.49 -6.15
N TRP A 145 9.74 5.57 -4.85
CA TRP A 145 10.73 5.28 -3.83
C TRP A 145 10.67 3.82 -3.44
N VAL A 146 11.83 3.16 -3.42
CA VAL A 146 11.98 1.76 -3.02
C VAL A 146 12.97 1.68 -1.86
N PRO A 147 12.52 1.87 -0.61
CA PRO A 147 13.40 2.00 0.56
C PRO A 147 14.10 0.70 0.96
N GLY A 148 13.83 -0.41 0.30
CA GLY A 148 14.48 -1.69 0.58
C GLY A 148 14.11 -2.31 1.92
N ILE A 149 12.97 -1.93 2.51
CA ILE A 149 12.51 -2.45 3.79
C ILE A 149 11.54 -3.61 3.62
N HIS A 150 11.60 -4.56 4.56
CA HIS A 150 10.73 -5.72 4.65
C HIS A 150 9.81 -5.62 5.87
N MET A 151 8.81 -6.49 5.93
CA MET A 151 7.91 -6.57 7.09
C MET A 151 8.68 -6.88 8.39
N THR A 152 9.76 -7.66 8.30
CA THR A 152 10.64 -7.99 9.44
C THR A 152 11.33 -6.77 10.03
N ASP A 153 11.67 -5.78 9.19
CA ASP A 153 12.28 -4.53 9.66
C ASP A 153 11.26 -3.71 10.48
N GLY A 154 10.00 -3.70 10.04
CA GLY A 154 8.91 -3.10 10.81
C GLY A 154 8.71 -3.77 12.17
N MET A 155 8.71 -5.11 12.20
CA MET A 155 8.59 -5.87 13.46
C MET A 155 9.78 -5.62 14.39
N ALA A 156 10.99 -5.56 13.86
CA ALA A 156 12.20 -5.24 14.64
C ALA A 156 12.14 -3.81 15.18
N ALA A 157 11.66 -2.87 14.41
CA ALA A 157 11.50 -1.48 14.82
C ALA A 157 10.44 -1.32 15.93
N GLU A 158 9.28 -1.99 15.82
CA GLU A 158 8.25 -2.03 16.85
C GLU A 158 8.81 -2.60 18.17
N TYR A 159 9.55 -3.72 18.10
CA TYR A 159 10.21 -4.30 19.26
C TYR A 159 11.23 -3.35 19.89
N ALA A 160 12.01 -2.63 19.06
CA ALA A 160 12.98 -1.67 19.54
C ALA A 160 12.31 -0.46 20.22
N GLU A 161 11.16 -0.01 19.75
CA GLU A 161 10.37 1.05 20.40
C GLU A 161 9.81 0.58 21.75
N ASP A 162 9.25 -0.63 21.84
CA ASP A 162 8.78 -1.22 23.08
C ASP A 162 9.89 -1.31 24.14
N LYS A 163 11.12 -1.58 23.71
CA LYS A 163 12.32 -1.58 24.55
C LYS A 163 12.91 -0.19 24.80
N LYS A 164 12.29 0.86 24.26
CA LYS A 164 12.73 2.27 24.34
C LYS A 164 14.14 2.50 23.77
N LEU A 165 14.56 1.68 22.82
CA LEU A 165 15.82 1.83 22.09
C LEU A 165 15.71 2.88 20.96
N ILE A 166 14.52 2.99 20.38
CA ILE A 166 14.15 3.99 19.39
C ILE A 166 12.83 4.65 19.80
N ARG A 167 12.48 5.77 19.14
CA ARG A 167 11.18 6.41 19.28
C ARG A 167 10.69 6.83 17.90
N PHE A 168 9.49 6.39 17.56
CA PHE A 168 8.82 6.91 16.37
C PHE A 168 8.30 8.32 16.62
N HIS A 169 8.44 9.17 15.61
CA HIS A 169 7.80 10.50 15.61
C HIS A 169 6.35 10.43 15.13
N HIS A 170 6.01 9.37 14.40
CA HIS A 170 4.67 9.14 13.87
C HIS A 170 3.75 8.54 14.93
N SER A 171 2.48 8.99 14.97
CA SER A 171 1.47 8.49 15.92
C SER A 171 0.55 7.49 15.24
N PHE A 172 0.80 6.21 15.45
CA PHE A 172 -0.06 5.12 14.97
C PHE A 172 -1.48 5.17 15.58
N GLU A 173 -1.61 5.65 16.83
CA GLU A 173 -2.92 5.85 17.44
C GLU A 173 -3.75 6.88 16.67
N ASN A 174 -3.12 7.95 16.22
CA ASN A 174 -3.78 8.96 15.40
C ASN A 174 -4.24 8.39 14.05
N ASP A 175 -3.48 7.47 13.45
CA ASP A 175 -3.87 6.80 12.20
C ASP A 175 -5.16 5.97 12.38
N ILE A 176 -5.29 5.28 13.51
CA ILE A 176 -6.51 4.52 13.83
C ILE A 176 -7.70 5.47 13.93
N ILE A 177 -7.55 6.60 14.64
CA ILE A 177 -8.61 7.61 14.79
C ILE A 177 -9.00 8.19 13.42
N VAL A 178 -8.01 8.57 12.59
CA VAL A 178 -8.26 9.11 11.25
C VAL A 178 -8.96 8.09 10.37
N THR A 179 -8.54 6.83 10.42
CA THR A 179 -9.16 5.73 9.66
C THR A 179 -10.61 5.52 10.07
N SER A 180 -10.90 5.49 11.39
CA SER A 180 -12.26 5.39 11.92
C SER A 180 -13.15 6.54 11.45
N ARG A 181 -12.66 7.78 11.55
CA ARG A 181 -13.37 8.98 11.07
C ARG A 181 -13.64 8.96 9.57
N ASN A 182 -12.70 8.45 8.77
CA ASN A 182 -12.88 8.29 7.33
C ASN A 182 -13.93 7.22 7.02
N MET A 183 -14.00 6.15 7.80
CA MET A 183 -15.04 5.14 7.71
C MET A 183 -16.40 5.74 8.03
N ALA A 184 -16.53 6.50 9.11
CA ALA A 184 -17.78 7.19 9.47
C ALA A 184 -18.27 8.15 8.36
N LYS A 185 -17.35 8.92 7.75
CA LYS A 185 -17.67 9.79 6.59
C LYS A 185 -18.13 8.98 5.37
N ARG A 186 -17.50 7.83 5.10
CA ARG A 186 -17.89 6.94 3.99
C ARG A 186 -19.32 6.43 4.14
N TYR A 187 -19.71 6.08 5.35
CA TYR A 187 -21.09 5.64 5.67
C TYR A 187 -22.06 6.80 5.92
N LYS A 188 -21.64 8.04 5.62
CA LYS A 188 -22.45 9.26 5.76
C LYS A 188 -23.00 9.47 7.17
N CYS A 189 -22.24 9.07 8.19
CA CYS A 189 -22.60 9.32 9.58
C CYS A 189 -22.63 10.83 9.86
N HIS A 190 -23.48 11.23 10.83
CA HIS A 190 -23.61 12.64 11.22
C HIS A 190 -22.41 13.08 12.07
N MET A 191 -21.39 13.64 11.43
CA MET A 191 -20.10 13.96 12.06
C MET A 191 -20.20 14.85 13.30
N PRO A 192 -21.05 15.91 13.36
CA PRO A 192 -21.20 16.70 14.58
C PRO A 192 -21.71 15.88 15.78
N HIS A 193 -22.62 14.93 15.55
CA HIS A 193 -23.09 14.03 16.61
C HIS A 193 -21.97 13.11 17.10
N ILE A 194 -21.20 12.51 16.19
CA ILE A 194 -20.05 11.65 16.54
C ILE A 194 -19.07 12.44 17.40
N GLN A 195 -18.69 13.66 17.01
CA GLN A 195 -17.76 14.49 17.78
C GLN A 195 -18.27 14.79 19.19
N ASN A 196 -19.55 15.14 19.33
CA ASN A 196 -20.15 15.41 20.63
C ASN A 196 -20.17 14.15 21.53
N VAL A 197 -20.48 12.99 20.95
CA VAL A 197 -20.48 11.70 21.68
C VAL A 197 -19.06 11.32 22.09
N GLU A 198 -18.09 11.44 21.17
CA GLU A 198 -16.67 11.19 21.42
C GLU A 198 -16.17 12.08 22.61
N GLU A 199 -16.40 13.38 22.54
CA GLU A 199 -15.99 14.31 23.60
C GLU A 199 -16.63 14.00 24.96
N ALA A 200 -17.92 13.69 24.96
CA ALA A 200 -18.64 13.35 26.20
C ALA A 200 -18.10 12.03 26.79
N ALA A 201 -17.94 11.00 25.96
CA ALA A 201 -17.43 9.69 26.38
C ALA A 201 -16.02 9.80 26.94
N LEU A 202 -15.12 10.52 26.27
CA LEU A 202 -13.74 10.73 26.74
C LEU A 202 -13.70 11.53 28.05
N LYS A 203 -14.53 12.57 28.22
CA LYS A 203 -14.63 13.32 29.49
C LYS A 203 -15.07 12.42 30.63
N VAL A 204 -16.07 11.56 30.42
CA VAL A 204 -16.54 10.61 31.44
C VAL A 204 -15.42 9.61 31.76
N PHE A 205 -14.79 9.03 30.75
CA PHE A 205 -13.69 8.09 30.92
C PHE A 205 -12.54 8.71 31.72
N ASP A 206 -12.06 9.87 31.31
CA ASP A 206 -10.93 10.52 31.96
C ASP A 206 -11.24 10.95 33.40
N SER A 207 -12.49 11.38 33.69
CA SER A 207 -12.92 11.75 35.05
C SER A 207 -13.06 10.56 36.00
N LEU A 208 -13.37 9.38 35.45
CA LEU A 208 -13.55 8.15 36.23
C LEU A 208 -12.27 7.28 36.27
N LYS A 209 -11.14 7.77 35.77
CA LYS A 209 -9.88 7.02 35.68
C LYS A 209 -9.45 6.37 37.00
N LYS A 210 -9.70 7.03 38.12
CA LYS A 210 -9.37 6.52 39.46
C LYS A 210 -10.23 5.30 39.87
N TYR A 211 -11.39 5.12 39.26
CA TYR A 211 -12.36 4.07 39.61
C TYR A 211 -12.22 2.85 38.68
N HIS A 212 -12.04 3.05 37.38
CA HIS A 212 -12.01 1.95 36.41
C HIS A 212 -10.62 1.35 36.22
N GLY A 213 -9.53 2.09 36.46
CA GLY A 213 -8.15 1.59 36.32
C GLY A 213 -7.73 1.24 34.88
N LEU A 214 -8.55 1.61 33.88
CA LEU A 214 -8.30 1.33 32.46
C LEU A 214 -7.21 2.26 31.89
N GLY A 215 -6.50 1.81 30.83
CA GLY A 215 -5.37 2.53 30.23
C GLY A 215 -5.68 3.24 28.92
N GLN A 216 -4.62 3.59 28.22
CA GLN A 216 -4.71 4.30 26.93
C GLN A 216 -5.33 3.44 25.83
N ARG A 217 -5.09 2.13 25.84
CA ARG A 217 -5.68 1.22 24.85
C ARG A 217 -7.22 1.25 24.91
N GLU A 218 -7.78 1.17 26.12
CA GLU A 218 -9.24 1.19 26.32
C GLU A 218 -9.81 2.58 25.99
N ARG A 219 -9.04 3.65 26.29
CA ARG A 219 -9.39 5.00 25.91
C ARG A 219 -9.46 5.17 24.38
N LEU A 220 -8.50 4.62 23.66
CA LEU A 220 -8.49 4.62 22.20
C LEU A 220 -9.67 3.82 21.64
N LEU A 221 -9.95 2.62 22.19
CA LEU A 221 -11.10 1.81 21.79
C LEU A 221 -12.45 2.51 22.03
N LEU A 222 -12.53 3.35 23.06
CA LEU A 222 -13.73 4.16 23.31
C LEU A 222 -13.87 5.31 22.31
N GLN A 223 -12.75 5.81 21.78
CA GLN A 223 -12.70 6.96 20.88
C GLN A 223 -13.06 6.61 19.44
N ILE A 224 -12.86 5.36 19.01
CA ILE A 224 -13.10 4.89 17.64
C ILE A 224 -14.48 4.24 17.47
#